data_e6854cda669ab7a3c6cc602797a79ff9
#
_entry.id   e6854cda669ab7a3c6cc602797a79ff9
#
_cell.length_a   1.000
_cell.length_b   1.000
_cell.length_c   1.000
_cell.angle_alpha   90.00
_cell.angle_beta   90.00
_cell.angle_gamma   90.00
#
_symmetry.space_group_name_H-M   'P 1'
#
loop_
_entity.id
_entity.type
_entity.pdbx_description
1 polymer ?
#
loop_
_entity_poly.entity_id
_entity_poly.type
_entity_poly.pdbx_seq_one_letter_code
_entity_poly.pdbx_strand_id
1 'polypeptide(L)'
;MTRPDGINIPEDKFYLGDIDYACRPGVLPPFRKTRYHLNKFTGRNYPRTAQELFNLKHSSLRVTVERAFGVLKNRFKIVDQKPFHPYPTQVKLVIACCILHNWILQWGFDEHVPEEEEVEPHHVVSSGHGVEAFDNEAWKNKRLEWAEAMWLNRGQCMI
;
A
#
# COMPACT_ATOMS: atom_id res chain seq x y z
N MET A 1 -14.69 -2.89 -16.76
CA MET A 1 -15.84 -3.55 -16.12
C MET A 1 -15.36 -4.14 -14.80
N THR A 2 -15.82 -3.62 -13.69
CA THR A 2 -15.64 -4.25 -12.37
C THR A 2 -16.43 -5.55 -12.37
N ARG A 3 -15.80 -6.65 -11.95
CA ARG A 3 -16.52 -7.92 -11.80
C ARG A 3 -17.63 -7.73 -10.75
N PRO A 4 -18.80 -8.37 -10.90
CA PRO A 4 -19.88 -8.28 -9.91
C PRO A 4 -19.44 -8.62 -8.48
N ASP A 5 -18.41 -9.46 -8.35
CA ASP A 5 -17.81 -9.91 -7.08
C ASP A 5 -16.55 -9.14 -6.72
N GLY A 6 -16.28 -8.01 -7.36
CA GLY A 6 -15.09 -7.18 -7.11
C GLY A 6 -15.21 -6.36 -5.83
N ILE A 7 -14.07 -5.82 -5.39
CA ILE A 7 -14.05 -4.90 -4.24
C ILE A 7 -14.88 -3.66 -4.60
N ASN A 8 -15.93 -3.40 -3.83
CA ASN A 8 -16.70 -2.17 -3.95
C ASN A 8 -15.93 -1.02 -3.28
N ILE A 9 -15.43 -0.10 -4.09
CA ILE A 9 -14.70 1.07 -3.63
C ILE A 9 -15.69 2.24 -3.61
N PRO A 10 -16.00 2.82 -2.43
CA PRO A 10 -16.89 3.97 -2.34
C PRO A 10 -16.39 5.13 -3.23
N GLU A 11 -17.31 5.95 -3.72
CA GLU A 11 -16.96 7.20 -4.38
C GLU A 11 -16.06 8.02 -3.44
N ASP A 12 -15.13 8.77 -3.95
CA ASP A 12 -14.16 9.57 -3.19
C ASP A 12 -13.10 8.77 -2.39
N LYS A 13 -13.08 7.44 -2.45
CA LYS A 13 -12.04 6.61 -1.86
C LYS A 13 -11.22 5.89 -2.92
N PHE A 14 -10.01 5.52 -2.54
CA PHE A 14 -9.11 4.75 -3.39
C PHE A 14 -8.16 3.91 -2.55
N TYR A 15 -7.66 2.85 -3.16
CA TYR A 15 -6.57 2.05 -2.63
C TYR A 15 -5.25 2.43 -3.31
N LEU A 16 -4.17 2.43 -2.54
CA LEU A 16 -2.83 2.58 -3.09
C LEU A 16 -2.45 1.27 -3.79
N GLY A 17 -2.31 1.34 -5.11
CA GLY A 17 -1.89 0.22 -5.93
C GLY A 17 -0.37 0.13 -6.04
N ASP A 18 0.15 -1.03 -6.41
CA ASP A 18 1.53 -1.17 -6.81
C ASP A 18 1.78 -0.60 -8.22
N ILE A 19 3.04 -0.48 -8.62
CA ILE A 19 3.45 0.08 -9.91
C ILE A 19 2.88 -0.67 -11.11
N ASP A 20 2.56 -1.95 -10.95
CA ASP A 20 2.00 -2.81 -11.99
C ASP A 20 0.51 -2.60 -12.22
N TYR A 21 -0.19 -1.97 -11.27
CA TYR A 21 -1.60 -1.67 -11.44
C TYR A 21 -1.82 -0.49 -12.38
N ALA A 22 -2.93 -0.55 -13.14
CA ALA A 22 -3.39 0.57 -13.94
C ALA A 22 -3.96 1.69 -13.04
N CYS A 23 -3.69 2.94 -13.41
CA CYS A 23 -4.29 4.11 -12.78
C CYS A 23 -5.75 4.23 -13.24
N ARG A 24 -6.71 3.94 -12.35
CA ARG A 24 -8.14 3.87 -12.66
C ARG A 24 -8.97 4.24 -11.43
N PRO A 25 -10.29 4.49 -11.58
CA PRO A 25 -11.18 4.75 -10.46
C PRO A 25 -10.98 3.75 -9.33
N GLY A 26 -10.70 4.28 -8.13
CA GLY A 26 -10.48 3.50 -6.92
C GLY A 26 -9.10 2.84 -6.77
N VAL A 27 -8.20 2.95 -7.75
CA VAL A 27 -6.82 2.42 -7.65
C VAL A 27 -5.81 3.47 -8.09
N LEU A 28 -4.94 3.84 -7.16
CA LEU A 28 -3.94 4.89 -7.34
C LEU A 28 -2.52 4.30 -7.24
N PRO A 29 -1.86 3.98 -8.37
CA PRO A 29 -0.49 3.52 -8.39
C PRO A 29 0.50 4.69 -8.38
N PRO A 30 1.79 4.45 -8.08
CA PRO A 30 2.83 5.46 -8.18
C PRO A 30 3.09 5.87 -9.65
N PHE A 31 3.80 6.98 -9.85
CA PHE A 31 4.27 7.38 -11.17
C PHE A 31 5.37 6.43 -11.65
N ARG A 32 5.15 5.82 -12.82
CA ARG A 32 6.14 4.96 -13.49
C ARG A 32 7.34 5.79 -13.97
N LYS A 33 8.50 5.15 -14.08
CA LYS A 33 9.77 5.77 -14.51
C LYS A 33 10.24 6.95 -13.63
N THR A 34 9.66 7.10 -12.46
CA THR A 34 10.01 8.11 -11.46
C THR A 34 10.54 7.41 -10.21
N ARG A 35 11.49 8.02 -9.53
CA ARG A 35 12.06 7.50 -8.28
C ARG A 35 10.97 7.17 -7.28
N TYR A 36 11.00 5.96 -6.68
CA TYR A 36 9.91 5.44 -5.86
C TYR A 36 10.37 4.91 -4.49
N HIS A 37 11.48 4.16 -4.44
CA HIS A 37 11.90 3.51 -3.19
C HIS A 37 12.37 4.50 -2.14
N LEU A 38 11.97 4.30 -0.86
CA LEU A 38 12.29 5.20 0.26
C LEU A 38 13.80 5.41 0.44
N ASN A 39 14.59 4.35 0.37
CA ASN A 39 16.05 4.41 0.49
C ASN A 39 16.73 5.26 -0.60
N LYS A 40 16.06 5.57 -1.71
CA LYS A 40 16.54 6.53 -2.71
C LYS A 40 16.37 7.99 -2.30
N PHE A 41 15.64 8.26 -1.22
CA PHE A 41 15.35 9.60 -0.68
C PHE A 41 16.06 9.88 0.65
N THR A 42 17.02 9.05 1.05
CA THR A 42 17.76 9.21 2.30
C THR A 42 18.83 10.30 2.23
N GLY A 43 19.17 10.89 3.37
CA GLY A 43 20.18 11.92 3.49
C GLY A 43 19.77 13.21 2.78
N ARG A 44 20.66 13.77 1.93
CA ARG A 44 20.42 15.00 1.17
C ARG A 44 19.64 14.79 -0.13
N ASN A 45 19.14 13.60 -0.38
CA ASN A 45 18.55 13.22 -1.65
C ASN A 45 17.01 13.44 -1.68
N TYR A 46 16.58 14.64 -1.37
CA TYR A 46 15.18 15.03 -1.34
C TYR A 46 14.48 14.90 -2.71
N PRO A 47 13.13 14.78 -2.74
CA PRO A 47 12.37 14.85 -3.98
C PRO A 47 12.63 16.15 -4.73
N ARG A 48 12.85 16.05 -6.04
CA ARG A 48 13.14 17.19 -6.93
C ARG A 48 11.94 17.61 -7.78
N THR A 49 10.93 16.76 -7.87
CA THR A 49 9.71 16.98 -8.66
C THR A 49 8.47 16.63 -7.86
N ALA A 50 7.31 17.15 -8.28
CA ALA A 50 6.02 16.81 -7.70
C ALA A 50 5.74 15.30 -7.74
N GLN A 51 6.09 14.63 -8.83
CA GLN A 51 5.93 13.20 -9.00
C GLN A 51 6.82 12.39 -8.04
N GLU A 52 8.05 12.83 -7.80
CA GLU A 52 8.93 12.20 -6.82
C GLU A 52 8.41 12.35 -5.39
N LEU A 53 7.88 13.53 -5.04
CA LEU A 53 7.28 13.76 -3.73
C LEU A 53 6.03 12.89 -3.54
N PHE A 54 5.18 12.78 -4.55
CA PHE A 54 4.04 11.88 -4.53
C PHE A 54 4.48 10.43 -4.32
N ASN A 55 5.47 9.97 -5.08
CA ASN A 55 6.00 8.61 -4.97
C ASN A 55 6.61 8.33 -3.59
N LEU A 56 7.30 9.29 -3.00
CA LEU A 56 7.83 9.19 -1.65
C LEU A 56 6.71 8.99 -0.61
N LYS A 57 5.66 9.83 -0.66
CA LYS A 57 4.50 9.71 0.23
C LYS A 57 3.73 8.40 0.02
N HIS A 58 3.53 8.02 -1.24
CA HIS A 58 2.90 6.76 -1.62
C HIS A 58 3.68 5.55 -1.06
N SER A 59 4.99 5.54 -1.24
CA SER A 59 5.88 4.49 -0.74
C SER A 59 5.87 4.40 0.79
N SER A 60 5.92 5.54 1.48
CA SER A 60 5.83 5.63 2.95
C SER A 60 4.54 5.01 3.48
N LEU A 61 3.40 5.32 2.87
CA LEU A 61 2.11 4.72 3.26
C LEU A 61 2.07 3.21 3.02
N ARG A 62 2.69 2.73 1.95
CA ARG A 62 2.77 1.28 1.69
C ARG A 62 3.59 0.53 2.74
N VAL A 63 4.70 1.10 3.18
CA VAL A 63 5.50 0.49 4.25
C VAL A 63 4.67 0.30 5.52
N THR A 64 3.79 1.22 5.86
CA THR A 64 2.86 1.07 6.99
C THR A 64 1.95 -0.15 6.84
N VAL A 65 1.43 -0.40 5.64
CA VAL A 65 0.61 -1.60 5.35
C VAL A 65 1.45 -2.87 5.44
N GLU A 66 2.66 -2.87 4.92
CA GLU A 66 3.59 -4.01 4.98
C GLU A 66 3.95 -4.36 6.43
N ARG A 67 4.19 -3.34 7.28
CA ARG A 67 4.39 -3.52 8.73
C ARG A 67 3.16 -4.14 9.40
N ALA A 68 1.96 -3.66 9.11
CA ALA A 68 0.72 -4.23 9.64
C ALA A 68 0.57 -5.72 9.31
N PHE A 69 0.90 -6.10 8.07
CA PHE A 69 0.93 -7.52 7.68
C PHE A 69 2.03 -8.31 8.40
N GLY A 70 3.19 -7.72 8.61
CA GLY A 70 4.27 -8.33 9.40
C GLY A 70 3.81 -8.66 10.82
N VAL A 71 3.20 -7.71 11.51
CA VAL A 71 2.64 -7.90 12.86
C VAL A 71 1.54 -8.98 12.87
N LEU A 72 0.62 -8.95 11.88
CA LEU A 72 -0.41 -9.96 11.74
C LEU A 72 0.17 -11.37 11.61
N LYS A 73 1.18 -11.55 10.77
CA LYS A 73 1.87 -12.84 10.56
C LYS A 73 2.66 -13.28 11.79
N ASN A 74 3.27 -12.35 12.50
CA ASN A 74 3.97 -12.66 13.74
C ASN A 74 3.01 -13.17 14.83
N ARG A 75 1.83 -12.55 14.93
CA ARG A 75 0.80 -12.98 15.89
C ARG A 75 0.13 -14.29 15.50
N PHE A 76 -0.20 -14.46 14.24
CA PHE A 76 -0.91 -15.63 13.72
C PHE A 76 -0.03 -16.41 12.74
N LYS A 77 0.80 -17.29 13.28
CA LYS A 77 1.73 -18.10 12.47
C LYS A 77 1.07 -18.91 11.35
N ILE A 78 -0.23 -19.25 11.53
CA ILE A 78 -1.01 -19.93 10.48
C ILE A 78 -1.14 -19.11 9.19
N VAL A 79 -1.06 -17.77 9.27
CA VAL A 79 -1.13 -16.89 8.08
C VAL A 79 0.21 -16.86 7.33
N ASP A 80 1.31 -17.11 8.06
CA ASP A 80 2.67 -17.08 7.50
C ASP A 80 3.14 -18.46 6.99
N GLN A 81 2.50 -19.52 7.44
CA GLN A 81 2.88 -20.89 7.08
C GLN A 81 2.33 -21.28 5.71
N LYS A 82 2.96 -22.32 5.12
CA LYS A 82 2.49 -22.92 3.86
C LYS A 82 1.04 -23.39 4.01
N PRO A 83 0.14 -23.00 3.13
CA PRO A 83 -1.28 -23.29 3.29
C PRO A 83 -1.56 -24.80 3.08
N PHE A 84 -2.12 -25.44 4.12
CA PHE A 84 -2.55 -26.84 4.07
C PHE A 84 -4.04 -27.00 3.78
N HIS A 85 -4.79 -25.90 3.79
CA HIS A 85 -6.24 -25.90 3.65
C HIS A 85 -6.68 -25.54 2.23
N PRO A 86 -7.87 -25.98 1.80
CA PRO A 86 -8.46 -25.51 0.54
C PRO A 86 -8.62 -23.98 0.53
N TYR A 87 -8.52 -23.38 -0.65
CA TYR A 87 -8.53 -21.91 -0.82
C TYR A 87 -9.69 -21.19 -0.08
N PRO A 88 -10.96 -21.67 -0.14
CA PRO A 88 -12.05 -21.01 0.61
C PRO A 88 -11.84 -21.00 2.13
N THR A 89 -11.21 -22.01 2.68
CA THR A 89 -10.87 -22.09 4.12
C THR A 89 -9.74 -21.13 4.45
N GLN A 90 -8.72 -21.02 3.59
CA GLN A 90 -7.63 -20.07 3.77
C GLN A 90 -8.15 -18.62 3.83
N VAL A 91 -9.05 -18.24 2.92
CA VAL A 91 -9.68 -16.91 2.92
C VAL A 91 -10.37 -16.63 4.25
N LYS A 92 -11.17 -17.59 4.76
CA LYS A 92 -11.88 -17.45 6.05
C LYS A 92 -10.89 -17.31 7.22
N LEU A 93 -9.82 -18.09 7.22
CA LEU A 93 -8.76 -18.00 8.25
C LEU A 93 -8.09 -16.63 8.26
N VAL A 94 -7.70 -16.12 7.11
CA VAL A 94 -7.08 -14.78 7.01
C VAL A 94 -8.04 -13.70 7.51
N ILE A 95 -9.31 -13.75 7.10
CA ILE A 95 -10.32 -12.79 7.56
C ILE A 95 -10.50 -12.87 9.08
N ALA A 96 -10.61 -14.07 9.64
CA ALA A 96 -10.75 -14.26 11.08
C ALA A 96 -9.52 -13.72 11.85
N CYS A 97 -8.31 -13.98 11.36
CA CYS A 97 -7.08 -13.43 11.94
C CYS A 97 -7.03 -11.90 11.88
N CYS A 98 -7.47 -11.29 10.78
CA CYS A 98 -7.56 -9.83 10.66
C CYS A 98 -8.57 -9.24 11.65
N ILE A 99 -9.74 -9.86 11.80
CA ILE A 99 -10.77 -9.41 12.76
C ILE A 99 -10.24 -9.49 14.20
N LEU A 100 -9.65 -10.62 14.59
CA LEU A 100 -9.06 -10.81 15.91
C LEU A 100 -7.90 -9.83 16.15
N HIS A 101 -7.05 -9.61 15.16
CA HIS A 101 -5.95 -8.65 15.22
C HIS A 101 -6.46 -7.24 15.52
N ASN A 102 -7.42 -6.76 14.73
CA ASN A 102 -8.02 -5.45 14.93
C ASN A 102 -8.72 -5.34 16.31
N TRP A 103 -9.38 -6.39 16.75
CA TRP A 103 -10.02 -6.41 18.06
C TRP A 103 -9.00 -6.31 19.19
N ILE A 104 -7.88 -7.05 19.11
CA ILE A 104 -6.79 -6.98 20.11
C ILE A 104 -6.19 -5.58 20.15
N LEU A 105 -5.91 -4.97 18.99
CA LEU A 105 -5.38 -3.60 18.91
C LEU A 105 -6.32 -2.56 19.53
N GLN A 106 -7.63 -2.79 19.46
CA GLN A 106 -8.62 -1.87 20.04
C GLN A 106 -8.72 -1.99 21.57
N TRP A 107 -8.52 -3.17 22.14
CA TRP A 107 -8.86 -3.47 23.54
C TRP A 107 -7.67 -3.88 24.42
N GLY A 108 -6.49 -4.04 23.87
CA GLY A 108 -5.34 -4.57 24.60
C GLY A 108 -4.04 -3.83 24.36
N PHE A 109 -3.12 -3.91 25.34
CA PHE A 109 -1.71 -3.65 25.11
C PHE A 109 -1.17 -4.74 24.19
N ASP A 110 -0.54 -4.34 23.10
CA ASP A 110 -0.01 -5.26 22.10
C ASP A 110 1.49 -5.48 22.34
N GLU A 111 1.84 -6.47 23.13
CA GLU A 111 3.22 -6.91 23.35
C GLU A 111 3.89 -7.46 22.07
N HIS A 112 3.09 -7.69 21.01
CA HIS A 112 3.56 -8.26 19.74
C HIS A 112 3.80 -7.19 18.66
N VAL A 113 3.58 -5.93 18.96
CA VAL A 113 4.01 -4.84 18.08
C VAL A 113 5.48 -4.58 18.38
N PRO A 114 6.43 -4.96 17.52
CA PRO A 114 7.82 -4.57 17.72
C PRO A 114 7.89 -3.05 17.76
N GLU A 115 8.56 -2.51 18.77
CA GLU A 115 9.05 -1.13 18.69
C GLU A 115 9.77 -0.98 17.35
N GLU A 116 9.58 0.16 16.70
CA GLU A 116 9.95 0.46 15.31
C GLU A 116 11.35 -0.05 14.91
N GLU A 117 11.48 -1.33 14.56
CA GLU A 117 12.62 -1.79 13.78
C GLU A 117 12.37 -1.33 12.33
N GLU A 118 13.36 -0.63 11.77
CA GLU A 118 13.38 -0.25 10.36
C GLU A 118 13.26 -1.51 9.50
N VAL A 119 12.04 -1.82 9.08
CA VAL A 119 11.80 -2.93 8.16
C VAL A 119 12.32 -2.49 6.80
N GLU A 120 13.45 -3.08 6.39
CA GLU A 120 13.90 -3.00 5.01
C GLU A 120 12.75 -3.43 4.10
N PRO A 121 12.32 -2.60 3.13
CA PRO A 121 11.24 -2.98 2.22
C PRO A 121 11.67 -4.18 1.40
N HIS A 122 11.08 -5.33 1.70
CA HIS A 122 11.29 -6.54 0.91
C HIS A 122 10.85 -6.28 -0.52
N HIS A 123 11.78 -6.44 -1.44
CA HIS A 123 11.53 -6.35 -2.86
C HIS A 123 10.67 -7.57 -3.27
N VAL A 124 9.35 -7.41 -3.21
CA VAL A 124 8.46 -8.37 -3.83
C VAL A 124 8.60 -8.16 -5.33
N VAL A 125 9.32 -9.08 -5.96
CA VAL A 125 9.32 -9.18 -7.43
C VAL A 125 7.93 -9.65 -7.82
N SER A 126 7.08 -8.70 -8.20
CA SER A 126 5.75 -8.97 -8.73
C SER A 126 5.93 -9.62 -10.10
N SER A 127 5.79 -10.94 -10.14
CA SER A 127 5.60 -11.68 -11.39
C SER A 127 4.14 -11.53 -11.81
N GLY A 128 3.80 -10.34 -12.31
CA GLY A 128 2.45 -10.02 -12.75
C GLY A 128 2.12 -10.67 -14.09
N HIS A 129 1.31 -11.70 -14.06
CA HIS A 129 0.40 -12.00 -15.16
C HIS A 129 -0.82 -11.07 -15.03
N GLY A 130 -0.63 -9.79 -15.33
CA GLY A 130 -1.69 -8.79 -15.31
C GLY A 130 -2.47 -8.83 -16.61
N VAL A 131 -3.78 -9.03 -16.51
CA VAL A 131 -4.73 -8.58 -17.54
C VAL A 131 -4.37 -7.13 -17.86
N GLU A 132 -4.15 -6.81 -19.14
CA GLU A 132 -3.87 -5.45 -19.61
C GLU A 132 -5.03 -4.52 -19.23
N ALA A 133 -4.96 -3.94 -18.05
CA ALA A 133 -5.87 -2.91 -17.62
C ALA A 133 -5.28 -1.58 -18.08
N PHE A 134 -5.96 -0.90 -18.99
CA PHE A 134 -5.55 0.41 -19.49
C PHE A 134 -5.72 1.48 -18.42
N ASP A 135 -4.76 2.40 -18.36
CA ASP A 135 -4.83 3.59 -17.52
C ASP A 135 -6.02 4.47 -17.94
N ASN A 136 -6.72 5.02 -16.94
CA ASN A 136 -7.79 6.00 -17.17
C ASN A 136 -7.20 7.42 -17.17
N GLU A 137 -7.38 8.17 -18.23
CA GLU A 137 -6.80 9.51 -18.38
C GLU A 137 -7.29 10.51 -17.32
N ALA A 138 -8.57 10.47 -16.96
CA ALA A 138 -9.10 11.36 -15.92
C ALA A 138 -8.44 11.10 -14.55
N TRP A 139 -8.18 9.83 -14.22
CA TRP A 139 -7.48 9.46 -12.98
C TRP A 139 -5.98 9.76 -13.01
N LYS A 140 -5.35 9.69 -14.18
CA LYS A 140 -3.96 10.13 -14.34
C LYS A 140 -3.83 11.64 -14.12
N ASN A 141 -4.76 12.42 -14.67
CA ASN A 141 -4.81 13.86 -14.45
C ASN A 141 -5.05 14.20 -12.97
N LYS A 142 -6.02 13.55 -12.33
CA LYS A 142 -6.30 13.70 -10.89
C LYS A 142 -5.08 13.36 -10.03
N ARG A 143 -4.34 12.30 -10.34
CA ARG A 143 -3.09 11.96 -9.68
C ARG A 143 -2.03 13.05 -9.84
N LEU A 144 -1.92 13.63 -11.03
CA LEU A 144 -0.98 14.72 -11.31
C LEU A 144 -1.35 15.98 -10.53
N GLU A 145 -2.62 16.36 -10.51
CA GLU A 145 -3.13 17.50 -9.72
C GLU A 145 -2.81 17.32 -8.22
N TRP A 146 -2.99 16.14 -7.69
CA TRP A 146 -2.63 15.85 -6.29
C TRP A 146 -1.12 15.94 -6.04
N ALA A 147 -0.30 15.45 -6.96
CA ALA A 147 1.15 15.58 -6.86
C ALA A 147 1.59 17.04 -6.85
N GLU A 148 1.00 17.88 -7.72
CA GLU A 148 1.27 19.31 -7.80
C GLU A 148 0.80 20.05 -6.54
N ALA A 149 -0.40 19.73 -6.03
CA ALA A 149 -0.90 20.28 -4.78
C ALA A 149 0.01 19.94 -3.58
N MET A 150 0.48 18.68 -3.49
CA MET A 150 1.47 18.29 -2.47
C MET A 150 2.79 19.06 -2.63
N TRP A 151 3.21 19.30 -3.85
CA TRP A 151 4.43 20.04 -4.14
C TRP A 151 4.36 21.50 -3.74
N LEU A 152 3.24 22.17 -4.00
CA LEU A 152 2.98 23.54 -3.59
C LEU A 152 2.94 23.67 -2.05
N ASN A 153 2.34 22.70 -1.37
CA ASN A 153 2.17 22.70 0.08
C ASN A 153 3.34 22.05 0.85
N ARG A 154 4.44 21.69 0.18
CA ARG A 154 5.56 20.97 0.81
C ARG A 154 6.23 21.69 1.99
N GLY A 155 6.14 23.01 2.03
CA GLY A 155 6.68 23.83 3.13
C GLY A 155 5.78 23.91 4.36
N GLN A 156 4.52 23.53 4.28
CA GLN A 156 3.55 23.60 5.38
C GLN A 156 3.47 22.30 6.20
N CYS A 157 4.06 21.21 5.73
CA CYS A 157 4.06 19.89 6.39
C CYS A 157 5.35 19.58 7.16
N MET A 158 6.18 20.57 7.48
CA MET A 158 7.35 20.41 8.34
C MET A 158 7.08 21.02 9.73
N ILE A 159 6.00 20.56 10.38
CA ILE A 159 5.81 20.76 11.83
C ILE A 159 5.39 19.41 12.41
#